data_e69a18467b80a1d76334dc0f32c92e78
#
_entry.id   e69a18467b80a1d76334dc0f32c92e78
#
_cell.length_a   1.000
_cell.length_b   1.000
_cell.length_c   1.000
_cell.angle_alpha   90.00
_cell.angle_beta   90.00
_cell.angle_gamma   90.00
#
_symmetry.space_group_name_H-M   'P 1'
#
loop_
_entity.id
_entity.type
_entity.pdbx_description
1 polymer ?
#
loop_
_entity_poly.entity_id
_entity_poly.type
_entity_poly.pdbx_seq_one_letter_code
_entity_poly.pdbx_strand_id
1 'polypeptide(L)'
;MKKIVFAFCLFWVMATKASGQDVGLSFSYFIPRNGDFSTPISPFSIRGLGVNLNRFVALQTGASLYRMAGLSIIDTPLESNHSLLGPNFTVLVPAELVIQLAGQQVQLDLKAGGFFFYGFDQQLNYGNIDRAIKSLKNWDLANANLSYENNPGFGYHFGTELTIPFSNQLKISLEVNYLVGTAPLPLKGNYSGGNFNSPSETIAVDFKDAKVDFTGLEFSIGLIFSGGNGAGGKGVRGRGRKR
;
A
#
# COMPACT_ATOMS: atom_id res chain seq x y z
N MET A 1 24.56 -7.40 6.33
CA MET A 1 24.89 -7.84 4.98
C MET A 1 24.38 -9.26 4.63
N LYS A 2 24.61 -10.32 5.44
CA LYS A 2 24.14 -11.70 5.14
C LYS A 2 22.62 -11.83 4.93
N LYS A 3 21.80 -11.10 5.68
CA LYS A 3 20.32 -11.14 5.57
C LYS A 3 19.81 -10.50 4.26
N ILE A 4 20.48 -9.47 3.75
CA ILE A 4 20.14 -8.78 2.48
C ILE A 4 20.50 -9.68 1.29
N VAL A 5 21.65 -10.36 1.34
CA VAL A 5 22.07 -11.32 0.31
C VAL A 5 21.11 -12.50 0.24
N PHE A 6 20.65 -13.01 1.39
CA PHE A 6 19.69 -14.11 1.44
C PHE A 6 18.32 -13.70 0.84
N ALA A 7 17.83 -12.51 1.15
CA ALA A 7 16.61 -11.97 0.57
C ALA A 7 16.73 -11.77 -0.95
N PHE A 8 17.88 -11.30 -1.42
CA PHE A 8 18.16 -11.12 -2.84
C PHE A 8 18.28 -12.46 -3.60
N CYS A 9 18.90 -13.47 -3.00
CA CYS A 9 18.95 -14.82 -3.55
C CYS A 9 17.56 -15.47 -3.60
N LEU A 10 16.73 -15.28 -2.57
CA LEU A 10 15.35 -15.78 -2.55
C LEU A 10 14.51 -15.13 -3.64
N PHE A 11 14.66 -13.83 -3.83
CA PHE A 11 14.01 -13.08 -4.90
C PHE A 11 14.46 -13.56 -6.28
N TRP A 12 15.73 -13.83 -6.48
CA TRP A 12 16.25 -14.35 -7.76
C TRP A 12 15.77 -15.78 -8.06
N VAL A 13 15.73 -16.66 -7.05
CA VAL A 13 15.20 -18.03 -7.23
C VAL A 13 13.71 -18.01 -7.59
N MET A 14 12.92 -17.08 -7.05
CA MET A 14 11.53 -16.88 -7.46
C MET A 14 11.41 -16.33 -8.88
N ALA A 15 12.27 -15.41 -9.29
CA ALA A 15 12.26 -14.82 -10.63
C ALA A 15 12.56 -15.85 -11.75
N THR A 16 13.38 -16.87 -11.47
CA THR A 16 13.72 -17.91 -12.48
C THR A 16 12.62 -18.94 -12.74
N LYS A 17 11.60 -19.03 -11.87
CA LYS A 17 10.43 -19.90 -12.06
C LYS A 17 9.23 -19.18 -12.71
N ALA A 18 9.39 -17.89 -13.04
CA ALA A 18 8.35 -17.03 -13.56
C ALA A 18 8.01 -17.24 -15.06
N SER A 19 8.41 -18.35 -15.66
CA SER A 19 8.08 -18.66 -17.05
C SER A 19 6.57 -18.91 -17.19
N GLY A 20 5.87 -17.93 -17.73
CA GLY A 20 4.44 -18.01 -18.02
C GLY A 20 3.51 -17.31 -17.02
N GLN A 21 4.05 -16.41 -16.18
CA GLN A 21 3.22 -15.64 -15.27
C GLN A 21 2.69 -14.36 -15.91
N ASP A 22 1.48 -14.01 -15.50
CA ASP A 22 0.87 -12.73 -15.83
C ASP A 22 1.56 -11.65 -15.00
N VAL A 23 1.97 -10.55 -15.63
CA VAL A 23 2.53 -9.38 -14.96
C VAL A 23 1.61 -8.21 -15.21
N GLY A 24 1.15 -7.58 -14.14
CA GLY A 24 0.27 -6.42 -14.19
C GLY A 24 1.01 -5.12 -13.90
N LEU A 25 0.61 -4.07 -14.60
CA LEU A 25 0.91 -2.68 -14.27
C LEU A 25 -0.41 -1.98 -13.96
N SER A 26 -0.51 -1.36 -12.80
CA SER A 26 -1.75 -0.70 -12.40
C SER A 26 -1.53 0.71 -11.85
N PHE A 27 -2.59 1.51 -11.98
CA PHE A 27 -2.76 2.77 -11.26
C PHE A 27 -3.55 2.48 -10.00
N SER A 28 -2.97 2.77 -8.86
CA SER A 28 -3.61 2.56 -7.56
C SER A 28 -3.87 3.88 -6.87
N TYR A 29 -5.07 4.02 -6.33
CA TYR A 29 -5.54 5.16 -5.58
C TYR A 29 -5.90 4.71 -4.17
N PHE A 30 -5.25 5.29 -3.16
CA PHE A 30 -5.49 4.96 -1.76
C PHE A 30 -6.29 6.06 -1.08
N ILE A 31 -7.36 5.66 -0.39
CA ILE A 31 -8.23 6.51 0.41
C ILE A 31 -8.01 6.14 1.88
N PRO A 32 -7.20 6.90 2.63
CA PRO A 32 -6.99 6.62 4.04
C PRO A 32 -8.29 6.81 4.82
N ARG A 33 -8.50 5.97 5.82
CA ARG A 33 -9.64 6.07 6.74
C ARG A 33 -9.61 7.41 7.51
N ASN A 34 -8.41 7.78 7.95
CA ASN A 34 -8.14 9.02 8.67
C ASN A 34 -6.97 9.72 7.96
N GLY A 35 -7.22 10.82 7.29
CA GLY A 35 -6.19 11.55 6.55
C GLY A 35 -6.72 12.15 5.25
N ASP A 36 -5.81 12.70 4.48
CA ASP A 36 -6.14 13.29 3.19
C ASP A 36 -5.91 12.26 2.08
N PHE A 37 -6.68 12.37 1.01
CA PHE A 37 -6.59 11.46 -0.14
C PHE A 37 -5.18 11.40 -0.71
N SER A 38 -4.73 10.19 -1.07
CA SER A 38 -3.51 10.07 -1.86
C SER A 38 -3.71 10.72 -3.22
N THR A 39 -2.67 11.41 -3.70
CA THR A 39 -2.64 11.79 -5.11
C THR A 39 -2.15 10.57 -5.88
N PRO A 40 -2.89 10.06 -6.88
CA PRO A 40 -2.38 8.98 -7.70
C PRO A 40 -1.11 9.48 -8.39
N ILE A 41 0.02 8.97 -7.96
CA ILE A 41 1.24 9.15 -8.70
C ILE A 41 1.41 7.93 -9.52
N SER A 42 1.06 8.06 -10.76
CA SER A 42 1.69 7.27 -11.76
C SER A 42 1.40 5.76 -11.74
N PRO A 43 1.60 5.09 -12.86
CA PRO A 43 1.39 3.66 -13.05
C PRO A 43 2.46 2.79 -12.36
N PHE A 44 2.81 3.04 -11.09
CA PHE A 44 3.84 2.27 -10.40
C PHE A 44 3.27 1.31 -9.35
N SER A 45 2.23 0.57 -9.74
CA SER A 45 1.94 -0.67 -9.04
C SER A 45 2.23 -1.83 -9.99
N ILE A 46 3.22 -2.63 -9.63
CA ILE A 46 3.52 -3.90 -10.29
C ILE A 46 2.77 -4.97 -9.51
N ARG A 47 1.95 -5.76 -10.19
CA ARG A 47 1.07 -6.77 -9.58
C ARG A 47 1.28 -8.14 -10.24
N GLY A 48 0.79 -9.19 -9.58
CA GLY A 48 0.71 -10.52 -10.15
C GLY A 48 2.04 -11.29 -10.21
N LEU A 49 3.08 -10.80 -9.55
CA LEU A 49 4.33 -11.55 -9.42
C LEU A 49 4.14 -12.67 -8.42
N GLY A 50 4.17 -13.94 -8.85
CA GLY A 50 3.95 -15.01 -7.89
C GLY A 50 4.01 -16.40 -8.49
N VAL A 51 3.45 -17.38 -7.82
CA VAL A 51 3.42 -18.78 -8.22
C VAL A 51 2.01 -19.35 -8.04
N ASN A 52 1.52 -20.04 -9.05
CA ASN A 52 0.28 -20.80 -8.95
C ASN A 52 0.56 -22.09 -8.18
N LEU A 53 -0.08 -22.27 -7.03
CA LEU A 53 0.00 -23.50 -6.24
C LEU A 53 -0.87 -24.58 -6.86
N ASN A 54 -2.01 -24.20 -7.37
CA ASN A 54 -2.93 -25.03 -8.16
C ASN A 54 -3.79 -24.16 -9.07
N ARG A 55 -4.80 -24.74 -9.72
CA ARG A 55 -5.69 -24.02 -10.65
C ARG A 55 -6.59 -22.96 -9.99
N PHE A 56 -6.69 -22.96 -8.68
CA PHE A 56 -7.58 -22.06 -7.93
C PHE A 56 -6.83 -21.15 -6.96
N VAL A 57 -5.58 -21.49 -6.63
CA VAL A 57 -4.84 -20.81 -5.57
C VAL A 57 -3.46 -20.41 -6.06
N ALA A 58 -3.12 -19.15 -5.85
CA ALA A 58 -1.82 -18.60 -6.13
C ALA A 58 -1.26 -17.85 -4.91
N LEU A 59 0.06 -17.76 -4.83
CA LEU A 59 0.78 -16.82 -3.97
C LEU A 59 1.32 -15.72 -4.85
N GLN A 60 1.01 -14.48 -4.50
CA GLN A 60 1.41 -13.32 -5.29
C GLN A 60 2.09 -12.26 -4.41
N THR A 61 2.88 -11.43 -5.06
CA THR A 61 3.49 -10.23 -4.51
C THR A 61 3.48 -9.13 -5.57
N GLY A 62 3.93 -7.96 -5.18
CA GLY A 62 4.01 -6.81 -6.06
C GLY A 62 4.74 -5.67 -5.38
N ALA A 63 4.67 -4.49 -5.95
CA ALA A 63 5.14 -3.27 -5.34
C ALA A 63 4.27 -2.10 -5.79
N SER A 64 3.89 -1.25 -4.88
CA SER A 64 3.13 -0.03 -5.16
C SER A 64 3.86 1.17 -4.58
N LEU A 65 3.84 2.28 -5.31
CA LEU A 65 4.35 3.56 -4.85
C LEU A 65 3.20 4.56 -4.79
N TYR A 66 2.96 5.13 -3.60
CA TYR A 66 1.96 6.16 -3.38
C TYR A 66 2.61 7.50 -3.03
N ARG A 67 1.96 8.57 -3.41
CA ARG A 67 2.18 9.89 -2.82
C ARG A 67 1.00 10.22 -1.90
N MET A 68 1.22 10.16 -0.64
CA MET A 68 0.21 10.50 0.35
C MET A 68 0.15 12.01 0.51
N ALA A 69 -1.05 12.59 0.43
CA ALA A 69 -1.25 14.00 0.74
C ALA A 69 -1.21 14.25 2.24
N GLY A 70 -1.73 13.28 3.02
CA GLY A 70 -1.67 13.32 4.46
C GLY A 70 -2.11 12.01 5.11
N LEU A 71 -1.49 11.67 6.24
CA LEU A 71 -1.83 10.53 7.08
C LEU A 71 -2.05 10.98 8.51
N SER A 72 -2.90 10.25 9.23
CA SER A 72 -3.10 10.48 10.65
C SER A 72 -2.00 9.82 11.48
N ILE A 73 -1.68 10.46 12.60
CA ILE A 73 -0.84 9.89 13.64
C ILE A 73 -1.78 9.49 14.77
N ILE A 74 -1.73 8.25 15.18
CA ILE A 74 -2.53 7.66 16.26
C ILE A 74 -1.63 7.32 17.46
N ASP A 75 -2.26 6.93 18.55
CA ASP A 75 -1.60 6.61 19.83
C ASP A 75 -0.82 7.82 20.41
N THR A 76 -1.37 9.02 20.20
CA THR A 76 -0.90 10.28 20.77
C THR A 76 -2.06 11.03 21.40
N PRO A 77 -1.83 11.93 22.38
CA PRO A 77 -2.87 12.80 22.89
C PRO A 77 -3.29 13.91 21.91
N LEU A 78 -2.63 14.02 20.75
CA LEU A 78 -2.91 15.04 19.74
C LEU A 78 -4.07 14.58 18.85
N GLU A 79 -5.30 14.81 19.29
CA GLU A 79 -6.49 14.55 18.46
C GLU A 79 -6.64 15.61 17.40
N SER A 80 -6.84 15.19 16.14
CA SER A 80 -7.05 16.09 15.01
C SER A 80 -7.95 15.45 13.95
N ASN A 81 -8.87 16.24 13.41
CA ASN A 81 -9.66 15.88 12.25
C ASN A 81 -8.87 16.05 10.92
N HIS A 82 -7.65 16.54 10.99
CA HIS A 82 -6.77 16.78 9.87
C HIS A 82 -5.51 15.92 10.01
N SER A 83 -4.90 15.58 8.89
CA SER A 83 -3.67 14.82 8.87
C SER A 83 -2.53 15.55 9.59
N LEU A 84 -1.87 14.86 10.52
CA LEU A 84 -0.70 15.37 11.24
C LEU A 84 0.61 15.09 10.51
N LEU A 85 0.59 14.12 9.59
CA LEU A 85 1.71 13.73 8.73
C LEU A 85 1.34 13.94 7.27
N GLY A 86 2.27 14.45 6.48
CA GLY A 86 2.14 14.60 5.03
C GLY A 86 2.70 15.92 4.51
N PRO A 87 3.01 16.02 3.21
CA PRO A 87 2.99 14.94 2.23
C PRO A 87 4.15 13.94 2.41
N ASN A 88 3.99 12.74 1.89
CA ASN A 88 5.05 11.74 1.87
C ASN A 88 4.90 10.78 0.69
N PHE A 89 5.99 10.06 0.36
CA PHE A 89 5.94 8.90 -0.51
C PHE A 89 5.89 7.62 0.32
N THR A 90 5.13 6.65 -0.11
CA THR A 90 5.04 5.36 0.56
C THR A 90 5.19 4.22 -0.45
N VAL A 91 6.18 3.35 -0.22
CA VAL A 91 6.30 2.07 -0.92
C VAL A 91 5.55 1.02 -0.11
N LEU A 92 4.75 0.20 -0.79
CA LEU A 92 4.04 -0.93 -0.23
C LEU A 92 4.40 -2.20 -1.00
N VAL A 93 4.69 -3.27 -0.28
CA VAL A 93 5.01 -4.58 -0.83
C VAL A 93 4.08 -5.61 -0.19
N PRO A 94 3.08 -6.13 -0.91
CA PRO A 94 2.17 -7.16 -0.41
C PRO A 94 2.76 -8.56 -0.55
N ALA A 95 2.24 -9.47 0.28
CA ALA A 95 2.39 -10.91 0.14
C ALA A 95 0.99 -11.53 0.28
N GLU A 96 0.45 -12.05 -0.81
CA GLU A 96 -0.98 -12.34 -0.97
C GLU A 96 -1.23 -13.80 -1.27
N LEU A 97 -2.25 -14.36 -0.65
CA LEU A 97 -2.94 -15.56 -1.11
C LEU A 97 -4.10 -15.13 -2.01
N VAL A 98 -4.14 -15.67 -3.20
CA VAL A 98 -5.16 -15.37 -4.20
C VAL A 98 -5.98 -16.61 -4.48
N ILE A 99 -7.30 -16.49 -4.36
CA ILE A 99 -8.27 -17.54 -4.71
C ILE A 99 -8.91 -17.13 -6.03
N GLN A 100 -8.63 -17.90 -7.08
CA GLN A 100 -9.08 -17.63 -8.44
C GLN A 100 -10.44 -18.32 -8.70
N LEU A 101 -11.46 -17.50 -8.90
CA LEU A 101 -12.80 -17.95 -9.24
C LEU A 101 -13.00 -17.77 -10.75
N ALA A 102 -12.68 -18.80 -11.51
CA ALA A 102 -12.71 -18.73 -12.97
C ALA A 102 -14.13 -18.65 -13.52
N GLY A 103 -14.44 -17.58 -14.24
CA GLY A 103 -15.59 -17.48 -15.14
C GLY A 103 -15.17 -17.72 -16.61
N GLN A 104 -16.15 -17.92 -17.52
CA GLN A 104 -15.85 -18.15 -18.94
C GLN A 104 -15.33 -16.91 -19.66
N GLN A 105 -15.77 -15.71 -19.26
CA GLN A 105 -15.43 -14.43 -19.89
C GLN A 105 -14.74 -13.44 -18.94
N VAL A 106 -14.87 -13.66 -17.65
CA VAL A 106 -14.37 -12.77 -16.60
C VAL A 106 -13.82 -13.63 -15.47
N GLN A 107 -12.66 -13.27 -14.94
CA GLN A 107 -12.07 -13.91 -13.76
C GLN A 107 -12.29 -13.00 -12.56
N LEU A 108 -12.76 -13.57 -11.46
CA LEU A 108 -12.84 -12.92 -10.16
C LEU A 108 -11.83 -13.58 -9.23
N ASP A 109 -10.98 -12.78 -8.63
CA ASP A 109 -9.99 -13.20 -7.66
C ASP A 109 -10.32 -12.62 -6.29
N LEU A 110 -10.25 -13.46 -5.26
CA LEU A 110 -10.30 -13.02 -3.87
C LEU A 110 -8.88 -13.02 -3.33
N LYS A 111 -8.47 -11.91 -2.71
CA LYS A 111 -7.12 -11.67 -2.23
C LYS A 111 -7.12 -11.43 -0.73
N ALA A 112 -6.17 -12.03 -0.03
CA ALA A 112 -5.92 -11.74 1.37
C ALA A 112 -4.44 -11.95 1.68
N GLY A 113 -3.86 -11.11 2.53
CA GLY A 113 -2.45 -11.24 2.85
C GLY A 113 -1.94 -10.20 3.82
N GLY A 114 -0.63 -10.25 4.04
CA GLY A 114 0.10 -9.22 4.75
C GLY A 114 0.77 -8.26 3.78
N PHE A 115 1.12 -7.08 4.27
CA PHE A 115 1.96 -6.16 3.53
C PHE A 115 2.98 -5.47 4.44
N PHE A 116 4.09 -5.14 3.84
CA PHE A 116 5.11 -4.24 4.37
C PHE A 116 4.95 -2.89 3.71
N PHE A 117 5.14 -1.80 4.46
CA PHE A 117 5.21 -0.47 3.87
C PHE A 117 6.27 0.40 4.54
N TYR A 118 6.77 1.37 3.80
CA TYR A 118 7.76 2.32 4.27
C TYR A 118 7.50 3.69 3.64
N GLY A 119 7.28 4.68 4.51
CA GLY A 119 7.16 6.08 4.10
C GLY A 119 8.52 6.75 4.02
N PHE A 120 8.74 7.61 3.04
CA PHE A 120 9.96 8.41 2.90
C PHE A 120 9.60 9.82 2.43
N ASP A 121 10.54 10.76 2.60
CA ASP A 121 10.30 12.18 2.36
C ASP A 121 9.07 12.72 3.14
N GLN A 122 8.94 12.23 4.39
CA GLN A 122 7.81 12.56 5.24
C GLN A 122 7.99 13.95 5.86
N GLN A 123 6.89 14.66 6.01
CA GLN A 123 6.87 15.96 6.66
C GLN A 123 5.78 16.00 7.73
N LEU A 124 6.08 16.58 8.89
CA LEU A 124 5.06 16.89 9.90
C LEU A 124 4.27 18.11 9.46
N ASN A 125 2.96 18.03 9.57
CA ASN A 125 2.09 19.17 9.31
C ASN A 125 1.96 20.03 10.57
N TYR A 126 2.96 20.89 10.79
CA TYR A 126 3.01 21.73 11.99
C TYR A 126 1.75 22.58 12.20
N GLY A 127 1.13 23.09 11.12
CA GLY A 127 -0.08 23.86 11.25
C GLY A 127 -1.27 23.06 11.82
N ASN A 128 -1.36 21.76 11.52
CA ASN A 128 -2.37 20.87 12.09
C ASN A 128 -1.97 20.41 13.50
N ILE A 129 -0.69 20.17 13.74
CA ILE A 129 -0.15 19.84 15.06
C ILE A 129 -0.41 21.00 16.04
N ASP A 130 -0.12 22.23 15.65
CA ASP A 130 -0.35 23.42 16.49
C ASP A 130 -1.84 23.57 16.82
N ARG A 131 -2.74 23.31 15.86
CA ARG A 131 -4.19 23.32 16.11
C ARG A 131 -4.60 22.22 17.09
N ALA A 132 -4.04 21.01 16.96
CA ALA A 132 -4.31 19.92 17.89
C ALA A 132 -3.82 20.25 19.32
N ILE A 133 -2.63 20.86 19.47
CA ILE A 133 -2.10 21.31 20.76
C ILE A 133 -2.98 22.41 21.36
N LYS A 134 -3.41 23.40 20.54
CA LYS A 134 -4.33 24.45 21.00
C LYS A 134 -5.63 23.86 21.54
N SER A 135 -6.19 22.89 20.84
CA SER A 135 -7.39 22.17 21.31
C SER A 135 -7.13 21.39 22.59
N LEU A 136 -6.02 20.64 22.66
CA LEU A 136 -5.64 19.81 23.82
C LEU A 136 -5.42 20.63 25.08
N LYS A 137 -4.78 21.80 24.94
CA LYS A 137 -4.38 22.67 26.07
C LYS A 137 -5.35 23.82 26.33
N ASN A 138 -6.32 24.02 25.48
CA ASN A 138 -7.19 25.19 25.48
C ASN A 138 -6.39 26.51 25.46
N TRP A 139 -5.38 26.57 24.57
CA TRP A 139 -4.53 27.72 24.36
C TRP A 139 -4.95 28.56 23.14
N ASP A 140 -4.65 29.85 23.20
CA ASP A 140 -4.84 30.75 22.04
C ASP A 140 -3.74 30.58 21.00
N LEU A 141 -2.51 30.32 21.47
CA LEU A 141 -1.32 30.16 20.63
C LEU A 141 -0.61 28.85 20.97
N ALA A 142 -0.12 28.16 19.95
CA ALA A 142 0.76 27.01 20.09
C ALA A 142 1.75 26.98 18.94
N ASN A 143 2.96 26.50 19.24
CA ASN A 143 4.04 26.29 18.28
C ASN A 143 4.78 25.01 18.66
N ALA A 144 4.73 24.02 17.80
CA ALA A 144 5.39 22.75 17.99
C ALA A 144 6.77 22.74 17.32
N ASN A 145 7.72 22.11 18.00
CA ASN A 145 9.04 21.77 17.46
C ASN A 145 9.31 20.29 17.76
N LEU A 146 8.90 19.43 16.85
CA LEU A 146 8.93 17.99 16.99
C LEU A 146 9.89 17.38 15.97
N SER A 147 10.57 16.34 16.38
CA SER A 147 11.30 15.41 15.52
C SER A 147 10.63 14.04 15.58
N TYR A 148 10.85 13.22 14.59
CA TYR A 148 10.32 11.87 14.54
C TYR A 148 11.37 10.88 14.06
N GLU A 149 11.18 9.63 14.44
CA GLU A 149 11.94 8.49 13.93
C GLU A 149 11.06 7.69 12.99
N ASN A 150 11.50 7.55 11.74
CA ASN A 150 10.75 6.87 10.72
C ASN A 150 11.06 5.37 10.71
N ASN A 151 10.04 4.55 10.93
CA ASN A 151 10.16 3.11 10.97
C ASN A 151 9.27 2.44 9.92
N PRO A 152 9.65 1.23 9.46
CA PRO A 152 8.80 0.45 8.58
C PRO A 152 7.51 0.02 9.28
N GLY A 153 6.45 -0.08 8.49
CA GLY A 153 5.13 -0.54 8.93
C GLY A 153 4.76 -1.88 8.34
N PHE A 154 3.81 -2.51 8.99
CA PHE A 154 3.22 -3.77 8.56
C PHE A 154 1.72 -3.72 8.70
N GLY A 155 1.05 -4.55 7.92
CA GLY A 155 -0.39 -4.65 7.96
C GLY A 155 -0.89 -5.91 7.28
N TYR A 156 -2.20 -5.99 7.20
CA TYR A 156 -2.90 -7.02 6.43
C TYR A 156 -3.95 -6.36 5.56
N HIS A 157 -4.31 -7.05 4.48
CA HIS A 157 -5.36 -6.59 3.58
C HIS A 157 -6.22 -7.76 3.11
N PHE A 158 -7.39 -7.41 2.64
CA PHE A 158 -8.27 -8.29 1.91
C PHE A 158 -8.93 -7.48 0.79
N GLY A 159 -9.20 -8.16 -0.31
CA GLY A 159 -9.77 -7.50 -1.47
C GLY A 159 -10.24 -8.45 -2.54
N THR A 160 -10.59 -7.85 -3.65
CA THR A 160 -11.09 -8.56 -4.82
C THR A 160 -10.56 -7.90 -6.09
N GLU A 161 -10.24 -8.72 -7.08
CA GLU A 161 -9.83 -8.28 -8.41
C GLU A 161 -10.71 -8.90 -9.47
N LEU A 162 -11.23 -8.06 -10.34
CA LEU A 162 -11.97 -8.45 -11.54
C LEU A 162 -11.06 -8.32 -12.74
N THR A 163 -10.81 -9.42 -13.45
CA THR A 163 -9.97 -9.44 -14.65
C THR A 163 -10.81 -9.74 -15.88
N ILE A 164 -10.75 -8.85 -16.85
CA ILE A 164 -11.48 -8.94 -18.11
C ILE A 164 -10.47 -9.14 -19.26
N PRO A 165 -10.49 -10.26 -19.98
CA PRO A 165 -9.61 -10.45 -21.12
C PRO A 165 -10.01 -9.52 -22.27
N PHE A 166 -9.05 -8.71 -22.72
CA PHE A 166 -9.22 -7.83 -23.88
C PHE A 166 -8.65 -8.47 -25.15
N SER A 167 -7.58 -9.23 -25.02
CA SER A 167 -6.96 -10.03 -26.09
C SER A 167 -6.29 -11.28 -25.51
N ASN A 168 -5.70 -12.11 -26.36
CA ASN A 168 -4.97 -13.30 -25.92
C ASN A 168 -3.75 -12.98 -25.02
N GLN A 169 -3.26 -11.75 -25.06
CA GLN A 169 -2.05 -11.33 -24.33
C GLN A 169 -2.30 -10.19 -23.35
N LEU A 170 -3.47 -9.56 -23.41
CA LEU A 170 -3.79 -8.38 -22.61
C LEU A 170 -5.13 -8.56 -21.90
N LYS A 171 -5.11 -8.30 -20.59
CA LYS A 171 -6.31 -8.27 -19.76
C LYS A 171 -6.37 -6.91 -19.04
N ILE A 172 -7.58 -6.46 -18.75
CA ILE A 172 -7.83 -5.29 -17.89
C ILE A 172 -8.19 -5.80 -16.50
N SER A 173 -7.60 -5.22 -15.45
CA SER A 173 -7.94 -5.54 -14.07
C SER A 173 -8.55 -4.33 -13.36
N LEU A 174 -9.53 -4.62 -12.52
CA LEU A 174 -10.13 -3.70 -11.57
C LEU A 174 -10.00 -4.33 -10.19
N GLU A 175 -9.35 -3.67 -9.26
CA GLU A 175 -9.06 -4.21 -7.94
C GLU A 175 -9.52 -3.26 -6.85
N VAL A 176 -10.08 -3.80 -5.78
CA VAL A 176 -10.46 -3.08 -4.57
C VAL A 176 -9.93 -3.84 -3.37
N ASN A 177 -9.13 -3.17 -2.55
CA ASN A 177 -8.55 -3.72 -1.33
C ASN A 177 -8.92 -2.85 -0.13
N TYR A 178 -9.14 -3.48 1.01
CA TYR A 178 -9.15 -2.83 2.31
C TYR A 178 -7.87 -3.18 3.04
N LEU A 179 -7.08 -2.15 3.37
CA LEU A 179 -5.80 -2.27 4.04
C LEU A 179 -5.95 -1.86 5.51
N VAL A 180 -5.29 -2.58 6.40
CA VAL A 180 -5.17 -2.23 7.82
C VAL A 180 -3.71 -2.36 8.21
N GLY A 181 -3.06 -1.24 8.52
CA GLY A 181 -1.64 -1.25 8.84
C GLY A 181 -1.21 -0.05 9.66
N THR A 182 -0.11 -0.21 10.38
CA THR A 182 0.51 0.87 11.15
C THR A 182 2.03 0.81 11.06
N ALA A 183 2.67 1.98 11.19
CA ALA A 183 4.11 2.10 11.31
C ALA A 183 4.48 2.90 12.56
N PRO A 184 5.41 2.44 13.41
CA PRO A 184 5.90 3.23 14.54
C PRO A 184 6.50 4.55 14.06
N LEU A 185 6.11 5.64 14.69
CA LEU A 185 6.59 7.01 14.41
C LEU A 185 6.82 7.74 15.74
N PRO A 186 7.78 7.34 16.57
CA PRO A 186 8.05 8.03 17.82
C PRO A 186 8.31 9.51 17.60
N LEU A 187 7.60 10.37 18.34
CA LEU A 187 7.70 11.83 18.26
C LEU A 187 8.37 12.37 19.50
N LYS A 188 9.40 13.20 19.34
CA LYS A 188 10.13 13.85 20.43
C LYS A 188 10.30 15.33 20.16
N GLY A 189 10.34 16.12 21.22
CA GLY A 189 10.59 17.55 21.12
C GLY A 189 9.88 18.33 22.19
N ASN A 190 9.37 19.47 21.81
CA ASN A 190 8.60 20.34 22.69
C ASN A 190 7.52 21.09 21.92
N TYR A 191 6.58 21.62 22.65
CA TYR A 191 5.69 22.66 22.13
C TYR A 191 5.60 23.80 23.14
N SER A 192 5.47 25.00 22.63
CA SER A 192 5.33 26.22 23.41
C SER A 192 4.03 26.91 23.07
N GLY A 193 3.37 27.50 24.06
CA GLY A 193 2.14 28.23 23.82
C GLY A 193 1.55 28.79 25.10
N GLY A 194 0.34 29.29 25.00
CA GLY A 194 -0.39 29.89 26.11
C GLY A 194 -1.56 30.75 25.64
N ASN A 195 -2.20 31.43 26.59
CA ASN A 195 -3.28 32.36 26.35
C ASN A 195 -2.76 33.80 26.34
N PHE A 196 -3.43 34.71 25.63
CA PHE A 196 -2.98 36.10 25.45
C PHE A 196 -2.68 36.84 26.76
N ASN A 197 -3.34 36.45 27.84
CA ASN A 197 -3.21 37.09 29.16
C ASN A 197 -2.37 36.28 30.16
N SER A 198 -1.66 35.26 29.71
CA SER A 198 -0.87 34.36 30.56
C SER A 198 0.54 34.20 29.99
N PRO A 199 1.55 33.93 30.86
CA PRO A 199 2.89 33.59 30.39
C PRO A 199 2.85 32.37 29.48
N SER A 200 3.71 32.35 28.44
CA SER A 200 3.89 31.19 27.60
C SER A 200 4.59 30.05 28.36
N GLU A 201 4.11 28.84 28.17
CA GLU A 201 4.71 27.61 28.70
C GLU A 201 5.43 26.85 27.58
N THR A 202 6.51 26.14 27.95
CA THR A 202 7.17 25.19 27.07
C THR A 202 7.12 23.82 27.70
N ILE A 203 6.54 22.86 27.01
CA ILE A 203 6.33 21.48 27.48
C ILE A 203 7.11 20.53 26.58
N ALA A 204 8.03 19.77 27.20
CA ALA A 204 8.74 18.69 26.54
C ALA A 204 7.82 17.48 26.35
N VAL A 205 7.94 16.81 25.21
CA VAL A 205 7.14 15.62 24.87
C VAL A 205 8.00 14.50 24.31
N ASP A 206 7.59 13.27 24.63
CA ASP A 206 8.18 12.03 24.11
C ASP A 206 7.03 11.02 23.89
N PHE A 207 6.43 11.05 22.71
CA PHE A 207 5.34 10.15 22.31
C PHE A 207 5.94 8.89 21.67
N LYS A 208 6.39 7.96 22.50
CA LYS A 208 7.09 6.74 22.07
C LYS A 208 6.20 5.77 21.29
N ASP A 209 4.91 5.77 21.62
CA ASP A 209 3.93 4.84 21.07
C ASP A 209 3.23 5.37 19.83
N ALA A 210 3.56 6.59 19.40
CA ALA A 210 2.98 7.22 18.21
C ALA A 210 3.18 6.35 16.96
N LYS A 211 2.13 6.25 16.15
CA LYS A 211 2.12 5.44 14.92
C LYS A 211 1.45 6.20 13.78
N VAL A 212 1.92 5.95 12.58
CA VAL A 212 1.20 6.31 11.36
C VAL A 212 0.09 5.30 11.14
N ASP A 213 -1.13 5.79 10.88
CA ASP A 213 -2.26 4.94 10.45
C ASP A 213 -2.29 4.82 8.93
N PHE A 214 -2.05 3.60 8.43
CA PHE A 214 -2.12 3.24 7.02
C PHE A 214 -3.33 2.31 6.79
N THR A 215 -4.49 2.72 7.32
CA THR A 215 -5.75 1.99 7.17
C THR A 215 -6.64 2.72 6.18
N GLY A 216 -7.18 1.99 5.19
CA GLY A 216 -8.05 2.60 4.19
C GLY A 216 -8.44 1.67 3.05
N LEU A 217 -9.05 2.26 2.03
CA LEU A 217 -9.46 1.59 0.80
C LEU A 217 -8.45 1.91 -0.32
N GLU A 218 -8.07 0.88 -1.05
CA GLU A 218 -7.31 1.00 -2.30
C GLU A 218 -8.19 0.60 -3.48
N PHE A 219 -8.18 1.43 -4.51
CA PHE A 219 -8.77 1.14 -5.81
C PHE A 219 -7.68 1.12 -6.85
N SER A 220 -7.64 0.07 -7.68
CA SER A 220 -6.65 -0.05 -8.73
C SER A 220 -7.32 -0.38 -10.06
N ILE A 221 -6.79 0.21 -11.12
CA ILE A 221 -7.09 -0.18 -12.50
C ILE A 221 -5.78 -0.51 -13.20
N GLY A 222 -5.73 -1.64 -13.87
CA GLY A 222 -4.47 -2.14 -14.43
C GLY A 222 -4.61 -2.83 -15.76
N LEU A 223 -3.44 -3.06 -16.35
CA LEU A 223 -3.25 -3.89 -17.52
C LEU A 223 -2.39 -5.09 -17.12
N ILE A 224 -2.87 -6.29 -17.40
CA ILE A 224 -2.17 -7.53 -17.13
C ILE A 224 -1.69 -8.11 -18.47
N PHE A 225 -0.39 -8.32 -18.55
CA PHE A 225 0.26 -8.94 -19.71
C PHE A 225 0.44 -10.43 -19.43
N SER A 226 -0.24 -11.28 -20.19
CA SER A 226 -0.09 -12.73 -20.08
C SER A 226 1.19 -13.15 -20.78
N GLY A 227 2.12 -13.75 -20.03
CA GLY A 227 3.33 -14.38 -20.60
C GLY A 227 2.93 -15.55 -21.48
N GLY A 228 2.95 -15.32 -22.79
CA GLY A 228 2.49 -16.29 -23.78
C GLY A 228 3.33 -17.57 -23.82
N ASN A 229 2.91 -18.57 -23.04
CA ASN A 229 3.12 -19.95 -23.43
C ASN A 229 1.81 -20.42 -24.10
N GLY A 230 1.73 -20.19 -25.40
CA GLY A 230 0.66 -20.73 -26.22
C GLY A 230 0.51 -22.22 -25.95
N ALA A 231 -0.56 -22.59 -25.25
CA ALA A 231 -1.04 -23.96 -25.31
C ALA A 231 -1.30 -24.25 -26.79
N GLY A 232 -0.37 -24.95 -27.40
CA GLY A 232 -0.45 -25.38 -28.74
C GLY A 232 -1.81 -26.04 -28.98
N GLY A 233 -2.64 -25.34 -29.74
CA GLY A 233 -3.86 -25.92 -30.29
C GLY A 233 -3.46 -27.20 -30.98
N LYS A 234 -3.77 -28.35 -30.39
CA LYS A 234 -3.72 -29.63 -31.08
C LYS A 234 -4.72 -29.52 -32.24
N GLY A 235 -4.20 -29.13 -33.40
CA GLY A 235 -4.93 -29.23 -34.65
C GLY A 235 -5.47 -30.64 -34.78
N VAL A 236 -6.78 -30.73 -34.77
CA VAL A 236 -7.51 -31.92 -35.13
C VAL A 236 -7.08 -32.23 -36.59
N ARG A 237 -6.14 -33.17 -36.74
CA ARG A 237 -5.81 -33.75 -38.04
C ARG A 237 -7.06 -34.49 -38.53
N GLY A 238 -7.78 -33.82 -39.42
CA GLY A 238 -8.85 -34.44 -40.20
C GLY A 238 -8.29 -35.67 -40.89
N ARG A 239 -8.74 -36.85 -40.50
CA ARG A 239 -8.52 -38.10 -41.21
C ARG A 239 -9.24 -38.00 -42.56
N GLY A 240 -8.52 -37.67 -43.60
CA GLY A 240 -9.00 -37.81 -44.96
C GLY A 240 -9.37 -39.26 -45.27
N ARG A 241 -10.65 -39.49 -45.48
CA ARG A 241 -11.24 -40.75 -45.96
C ARG A 241 -10.95 -40.83 -47.43
N LYS A 242 -10.00 -41.68 -47.87
CA LYS A 242 -9.85 -42.07 -49.29
C LYS A 242 -10.99 -43.04 -49.62
N ARG A 243 -11.68 -42.72 -50.69
CA ARG A 243 -12.39 -43.65 -51.58
C ARG A 243 -11.61 -43.70 -52.90
#